data_3ecf963a8a5226463b5dd57ed2835858
#
_entry.id   3ecf963a8a5226463b5dd57ed2835858
#
_cell.length_a   1.000
_cell.length_b   1.000
_cell.length_c   1.000
_cell.angle_alpha   90.00
_cell.angle_beta   90.00
_cell.angle_gamma   90.00
#
_symmetry.space_group_name_H-M   'P 1'
#
loop_
_entity.id
_entity.type
_entity.pdbx_description
1 polymer ?
#
loop_
_entity_poly.entity_id
_entity_poly.type
_entity_poly.pdbx_seq_one_letter_code
_entity_poly.pdbx_strand_id
1 'polypeptide(L)'
;MKIVIINGSARKGNTLTAINAFIKGASGKNEIEVIQPDKLDISPCKGCGVCQCNKGCVDQDDTNPTIDKIVAADMILFTTPVYWWGMSAQLKLVIDKCYCRGLQIKGKKVGVIVVGGSPVDSIQYELIQKQFDCMAHYLSWDCLLYTSDAADDLI
;
A
#
# COMPACT_ATOMS: atom_id res chain seq x y z
N MET A 1 8.25 -15.70 5.53
CA MET A 1 7.84 -14.92 4.34
C MET A 1 8.52 -13.56 4.37
N LYS A 2 8.78 -12.99 3.21
CA LYS A 2 9.16 -11.59 3.07
C LYS A 2 7.91 -10.73 2.94
N ILE A 3 7.70 -9.81 3.88
CA ILE A 3 6.53 -8.92 3.91
C ILE A 3 7.01 -7.49 3.66
N VAL A 4 6.43 -6.83 2.69
CA VAL A 4 6.66 -5.40 2.45
C VAL A 4 5.41 -4.63 2.90
N ILE A 5 5.60 -3.66 3.79
CA ILE A 5 4.55 -2.76 4.28
C ILE A 5 4.74 -1.40 3.62
N ILE A 6 3.70 -0.91 2.93
CA ILE A 6 3.69 0.44 2.37
C ILE A 6 2.98 1.34 3.37
N ASN A 7 3.73 2.22 4.04
CA ASN A 7 3.18 3.18 4.99
C ASN A 7 2.73 4.46 4.26
N GLY A 8 1.45 4.55 3.96
CA GLY A 8 0.85 5.73 3.31
C GLY A 8 0.72 6.96 4.21
N SER A 9 1.22 6.93 5.44
CA SER A 9 1.16 8.08 6.36
C SER A 9 2.52 8.72 6.55
N ALA A 10 2.62 10.02 6.29
CA ALA A 10 3.80 10.82 6.63
C ALA A 10 3.87 11.15 8.14
N ARG A 11 2.77 11.00 8.87
CA ARG A 11 2.69 11.31 10.31
C ARG A 11 3.01 10.09 11.17
N LYS A 12 3.59 10.33 12.35
CA LYS A 12 3.71 9.33 13.42
C LYS A 12 2.40 9.28 14.22
N GLY A 13 1.36 8.66 13.65
CA GLY A 13 0.03 8.60 14.25
C GLY A 13 -0.55 7.18 14.21
N ASN A 14 -1.88 7.06 14.22
CA ASN A 14 -2.61 5.81 14.35
C ASN A 14 -2.29 4.78 13.26
N THR A 15 -2.04 5.21 12.01
CA THR A 15 -1.56 4.30 10.95
C THR A 15 -0.25 3.63 11.33
N LEU A 16 0.72 4.37 11.89
CA LEU A 16 1.97 3.79 12.37
C LEU A 16 1.75 2.87 13.57
N THR A 17 0.81 3.20 14.46
CA THR A 17 0.44 2.33 15.59
C THR A 17 -0.10 0.98 15.08
N ALA A 18 -0.98 0.99 14.09
CA ALA A 18 -1.50 -0.23 13.47
C ALA A 18 -0.40 -1.05 12.77
N ILE A 19 0.52 -0.40 12.06
CA ILE A 19 1.69 -1.05 11.47
C ILE A 19 2.54 -1.73 12.57
N ASN A 20 2.82 -1.04 13.66
CA ASN A 20 3.63 -1.59 14.76
C ASN A 20 2.95 -2.80 15.43
N ALA A 21 1.61 -2.75 15.58
CA ALA A 21 0.84 -3.88 16.09
C ALA A 21 0.93 -5.10 15.16
N PHE A 22 0.80 -4.88 13.85
CA PHE A 22 0.99 -5.93 12.84
C PHE A 22 2.42 -6.53 12.91
N ILE A 23 3.44 -5.68 12.94
CA ILE A 23 4.84 -6.11 13.03
C ILE A 23 5.06 -6.96 14.28
N LYS A 24 4.55 -6.51 15.45
CA LYS A 24 4.66 -7.26 16.71
C LYS A 24 4.06 -8.66 16.61
N GLY A 25 2.93 -8.80 15.91
CA GLY A 25 2.28 -10.10 15.72
C GLY A 25 2.98 -10.99 14.69
N ALA A 26 3.62 -10.40 13.69
CA ALA A 26 4.18 -11.11 12.54
C ALA A 26 5.70 -11.36 12.60
N SER A 27 6.46 -10.64 13.45
CA SER A 27 7.93 -10.59 13.43
C SER A 27 8.63 -11.92 13.75
N GLY A 28 8.00 -12.83 14.48
CA GLY A 28 8.69 -14.08 14.92
C GLY A 28 9.03 -15.07 13.80
N LYS A 29 8.45 -14.92 12.59
CA LYS A 29 8.59 -15.89 11.48
C LYS A 29 8.78 -15.24 10.11
N ASN A 30 8.83 -13.93 10.05
CA ASN A 30 8.81 -13.19 8.79
C ASN A 30 9.90 -12.11 8.77
N GLU A 31 10.45 -11.88 7.58
CA GLU A 31 11.27 -10.71 7.27
C GLU A 31 10.32 -9.58 6.89
N ILE A 32 10.37 -8.44 7.59
CA ILE A 32 9.44 -7.32 7.39
C ILE A 32 10.22 -6.07 7.04
N GLU A 33 9.88 -5.47 5.91
CA GLU A 33 10.41 -4.19 5.46
C GLU A 33 9.28 -3.16 5.37
N VAL A 34 9.50 -1.96 5.92
CA VAL A 34 8.55 -0.84 5.85
C VAL A 34 9.06 0.20 4.87
N ILE A 35 8.29 0.46 3.83
CA ILE A 35 8.53 1.52 2.85
C ILE A 35 7.72 2.75 3.25
N GLN A 36 8.37 3.91 3.32
CA GLN A 36 7.75 5.20 3.60
C GLN A 36 7.82 6.10 2.36
N PRO A 37 6.77 6.16 1.53
CA PRO A 37 6.80 6.92 0.28
C PRO A 37 7.06 8.42 0.43
N ASP A 38 6.69 9.01 1.58
CA ASP A 38 6.95 10.42 1.89
C ASP A 38 8.44 10.77 2.04
N LYS A 39 9.31 9.76 2.14
CA LYS A 39 10.76 9.93 2.26
C LYS A 39 11.51 9.54 0.98
N LEU A 40 10.79 9.21 -0.07
CA LEU A 40 11.34 8.74 -1.33
C LEU A 40 11.06 9.78 -2.42
N ASP A 41 12.01 9.92 -3.33
CA ASP A 41 11.80 10.70 -4.54
C ASP A 41 11.08 9.83 -5.58
N ILE A 42 9.75 9.85 -5.56
CA ILE A 42 8.91 9.14 -6.52
C ILE A 42 8.00 10.14 -7.21
N SER A 43 8.21 10.35 -8.49
CA SER A 43 7.34 11.21 -9.31
C SER A 43 6.00 10.53 -9.62
N PRO A 44 4.90 11.29 -9.75
CA PRO A 44 3.62 10.74 -10.20
C PRO A 44 3.73 10.02 -11.55
N CYS A 45 2.96 8.93 -11.70
CA CYS A 45 2.90 8.22 -12.98
C CYS A 45 2.29 9.12 -14.08
N LYS A 46 3.02 9.29 -15.19
CA LYS A 46 2.61 10.15 -16.32
C LYS A 46 1.78 9.39 -17.36
N GLY A 47 1.56 8.08 -17.18
CA GLY A 47 0.82 7.26 -18.14
C GLY A 47 1.51 7.10 -19.49
N CYS A 48 2.84 7.23 -19.56
CA CYS A 48 3.61 7.24 -20.81
C CYS A 48 3.62 5.88 -21.55
N GLY A 49 3.24 4.78 -20.90
CA GLY A 49 3.13 3.44 -21.51
C GLY A 49 4.46 2.74 -21.78
N VAL A 50 5.61 3.38 -21.61
CA VAL A 50 6.93 2.82 -21.97
C VAL A 50 7.25 1.55 -21.19
N CYS A 51 6.82 1.45 -19.95
CA CYS A 51 7.05 0.28 -19.10
C CYS A 51 6.33 -0.99 -19.55
N GLN A 52 5.25 -0.88 -20.33
CA GLN A 52 4.47 -2.01 -20.84
C GLN A 52 4.08 -3.03 -19.77
N CYS A 53 3.75 -2.57 -18.56
CA CYS A 53 3.43 -3.39 -17.38
C CYS A 53 4.55 -4.31 -16.86
N ASN A 54 5.74 -4.27 -17.41
CA ASN A 54 6.76 -5.28 -17.06
C ASN A 54 8.21 -4.79 -17.11
N LYS A 55 8.51 -3.73 -17.84
CA LYS A 55 9.90 -3.32 -18.12
C LYS A 55 10.52 -2.40 -17.05
N GLY A 56 9.74 -2.00 -16.05
CA GLY A 56 10.13 -0.98 -15.10
C GLY A 56 9.78 0.43 -15.58
N CYS A 57 9.84 1.40 -14.68
CA CYS A 57 9.59 2.80 -14.98
C CYS A 57 10.79 3.43 -15.67
N VAL A 58 10.54 4.39 -16.56
CA VAL A 58 11.59 5.17 -17.24
C VAL A 58 12.12 6.32 -16.37
N ASP A 59 11.36 6.71 -15.35
CA ASP A 59 11.79 7.78 -14.45
C ASP A 59 13.04 7.32 -13.67
N GLN A 60 14.03 8.22 -13.57
CA GLN A 60 15.29 7.99 -12.86
C GLN A 60 15.17 8.50 -11.42
N ASP A 61 14.24 7.91 -10.69
CA ASP A 61 13.90 8.22 -9.30
C ASP A 61 13.82 6.94 -8.46
N ASP A 62 13.31 7.01 -7.24
CA ASP A 62 13.18 5.86 -6.34
C ASP A 62 12.08 4.86 -6.75
N THR A 63 11.42 5.05 -7.90
CA THR A 63 10.34 4.16 -8.37
C THR A 63 10.83 2.72 -8.52
N ASN A 64 11.84 2.48 -9.39
CA ASN A 64 12.26 1.11 -9.68
C ASN A 64 12.78 0.37 -8.44
N PRO A 65 13.69 0.95 -7.61
CA PRO A 65 14.12 0.30 -6.38
C PRO A 65 12.96 -0.04 -5.43
N THR A 66 11.94 0.84 -5.35
CA THR A 66 10.77 0.62 -4.51
C THR A 66 9.90 -0.52 -5.03
N ILE A 67 9.59 -0.51 -6.34
CA ILE A 67 8.74 -1.54 -6.94
C ILE A 67 9.46 -2.90 -6.99
N ASP A 68 10.77 -2.95 -7.16
CA ASP A 68 11.53 -4.19 -7.10
C ASP A 68 11.45 -4.87 -5.71
N LYS A 69 11.37 -4.09 -4.62
CA LYS A 69 11.10 -4.62 -3.28
C LYS A 69 9.70 -5.24 -3.19
N ILE A 70 8.70 -4.58 -3.77
CA ILE A 70 7.32 -5.08 -3.83
C ILE A 70 7.25 -6.37 -4.66
N VAL A 71 7.95 -6.43 -5.79
CA VAL A 71 8.06 -7.64 -6.62
C VAL A 71 8.71 -8.79 -5.86
N ALA A 72 9.74 -8.53 -5.07
CA ALA A 72 10.45 -9.55 -4.30
C ALA A 72 9.70 -10.02 -3.04
N ALA A 73 8.63 -9.35 -2.63
CA ALA A 73 7.85 -9.71 -1.45
C ALA A 73 6.92 -10.91 -1.71
N ASP A 74 6.72 -11.75 -0.71
CA ASP A 74 5.68 -12.78 -0.69
C ASP A 74 4.30 -12.18 -0.37
N MET A 75 4.29 -11.13 0.47
CA MET A 75 3.09 -10.41 0.89
C MET A 75 3.32 -8.91 0.87
N ILE A 76 2.29 -8.17 0.42
CA ILE A 76 2.26 -6.71 0.46
C ILE A 76 1.18 -6.27 1.44
N LEU A 77 1.53 -5.44 2.41
CA LEU A 77 0.59 -4.79 3.30
C LEU A 77 0.49 -3.30 2.93
N PHE A 78 -0.64 -2.91 2.38
CA PHE A 78 -0.95 -1.52 2.12
C PHE A 78 -1.57 -0.88 3.36
N THR A 79 -1.04 0.24 3.80
CA THR A 79 -1.59 0.95 4.96
C THR A 79 -1.83 2.41 4.63
N THR A 80 -2.98 2.95 5.00
CA THR A 80 -3.35 4.32 4.64
C THR A 80 -4.19 4.99 5.70
N PRO A 81 -3.93 6.28 6.00
CA PRO A 81 -4.96 7.11 6.59
C PRO A 81 -6.05 7.41 5.54
N VAL A 82 -7.26 7.71 6.00
CA VAL A 82 -8.29 8.27 5.11
C VAL A 82 -8.06 9.77 4.98
N TYR A 83 -7.79 10.22 3.77
CA TYR A 83 -7.72 11.64 3.42
C TYR A 83 -8.75 11.94 2.34
N TRP A 84 -9.68 12.84 2.65
CA TRP A 84 -10.70 13.30 1.70
C TRP A 84 -11.41 12.14 1.00
N TRP A 85 -11.99 11.21 1.80
CA TRP A 85 -12.72 10.00 1.37
C TRP A 85 -11.91 8.97 0.58
N GLY A 86 -10.60 9.09 0.51
CA GLY A 86 -9.74 8.18 -0.23
C GLY A 86 -8.48 7.77 0.53
N MET A 87 -7.71 6.88 -0.09
CA MET A 87 -6.35 6.60 0.37
C MET A 87 -5.46 7.84 0.23
N SER A 88 -4.41 7.93 1.02
CA SER A 88 -3.45 9.03 0.94
C SER A 88 -2.78 9.11 -0.43
N ALA A 89 -2.42 10.33 -0.84
CA ALA A 89 -1.67 10.54 -2.09
C ALA A 89 -0.34 9.78 -2.09
N GLN A 90 0.33 9.67 -0.95
CA GLN A 90 1.58 8.92 -0.79
C GLN A 90 1.41 7.44 -1.13
N LEU A 91 0.34 6.81 -0.63
CA LEU A 91 0.05 5.42 -0.98
C LEU A 91 -0.32 5.28 -2.46
N LYS A 92 -1.19 6.16 -2.95
CA LYS A 92 -1.66 6.13 -4.34
C LYS A 92 -0.51 6.29 -5.34
N LEU A 93 0.48 7.11 -4.99
CA LEU A 93 1.70 7.31 -5.78
C LEU A 93 2.42 5.98 -6.04
N VAL A 94 2.64 5.18 -5.01
CA VAL A 94 3.29 3.86 -5.14
C VAL A 94 2.39 2.89 -5.92
N ILE A 95 1.09 2.87 -5.63
CA ILE A 95 0.12 2.01 -6.34
C ILE A 95 0.13 2.29 -7.84
N ASP A 96 0.12 3.56 -8.26
CA ASP A 96 0.18 3.92 -9.68
C ASP A 96 1.48 3.47 -10.34
N LYS A 97 2.60 3.55 -9.61
CA LYS A 97 3.89 3.08 -10.09
C LYS A 97 4.00 1.56 -10.14
N CYS A 98 3.21 0.81 -9.37
CA CYS A 98 3.16 -0.66 -9.48
C CYS A 98 2.80 -1.14 -10.90
N TYR A 99 2.13 -0.31 -11.71
CA TYR A 99 1.86 -0.63 -13.11
C TYR A 99 3.14 -0.98 -13.90
N CYS A 100 4.28 -0.40 -13.58
CA CYS A 100 5.52 -0.64 -14.31
C CYS A 100 6.06 -2.07 -14.20
N ARG A 101 5.60 -2.85 -13.19
CA ARG A 101 5.88 -4.27 -12.97
C ARG A 101 4.59 -5.06 -12.72
N GLY A 102 3.46 -4.60 -13.24
CA GLY A 102 2.14 -5.17 -12.95
C GLY A 102 2.04 -6.68 -13.17
N LEU A 103 2.71 -7.23 -14.21
CA LEU A 103 2.72 -8.67 -14.45
C LEU A 103 3.50 -9.47 -13.40
N GLN A 104 4.47 -8.85 -12.72
CA GLN A 104 5.33 -9.52 -11.73
C GLN A 104 4.73 -9.49 -10.32
N ILE A 105 3.71 -8.67 -10.08
CA ILE A 105 3.01 -8.59 -8.80
C ILE A 105 1.67 -9.34 -8.79
N LYS A 106 1.34 -10.07 -9.84
CA LYS A 106 0.16 -10.94 -9.89
C LYS A 106 0.25 -12.07 -8.87
N GLY A 107 -0.90 -12.49 -8.34
CA GLY A 107 -1.02 -13.64 -7.45
C GLY A 107 -0.37 -13.47 -6.06
N LYS A 108 0.01 -12.24 -5.69
CA LYS A 108 0.61 -12.00 -4.37
C LYS A 108 -0.42 -12.03 -3.25
N LYS A 109 0.04 -12.36 -2.05
CA LYS A 109 -0.73 -12.16 -0.83
C LYS A 109 -0.79 -10.67 -0.52
N VAL A 110 -1.97 -10.18 -0.17
CA VAL A 110 -2.18 -8.76 0.10
C VAL A 110 -2.97 -8.57 1.39
N GLY A 111 -2.61 -7.54 2.14
CA GLY A 111 -3.40 -7.02 3.26
C GLY A 111 -3.59 -5.52 3.11
N VAL A 112 -4.67 -5.01 3.69
CA VAL A 112 -4.98 -3.58 3.70
C VAL A 112 -5.38 -3.15 5.09
N ILE A 113 -4.77 -2.10 5.60
CA ILE A 113 -5.15 -1.42 6.84
C ILE A 113 -5.51 0.02 6.52
N VAL A 114 -6.73 0.40 6.86
CA VAL A 114 -7.25 1.76 6.66
C VAL A 114 -7.56 2.38 8.01
N VAL A 115 -7.07 3.59 8.25
CA VAL A 115 -7.26 4.31 9.51
C VAL A 115 -7.89 5.67 9.23
N GLY A 116 -9.03 5.96 9.86
CA GLY A 116 -9.76 7.22 9.66
C GLY A 116 -10.45 7.68 10.93
N GLY A 117 -10.93 8.92 10.94
CA GLY A 117 -11.61 9.54 12.09
C GLY A 117 -13.13 9.35 12.10
N SER A 118 -13.72 8.64 11.14
CA SER A 118 -15.16 8.38 11.08
C SER A 118 -15.50 7.00 11.65
N PRO A 119 -16.77 6.75 12.04
CA PRO A 119 -17.22 5.42 12.42
C PRO A 119 -16.89 4.37 11.35
N VAL A 120 -16.62 3.13 11.76
CA VAL A 120 -16.15 2.04 10.88
C VAL A 120 -17.12 1.66 9.74
N ASP A 121 -18.38 1.98 9.88
CA ASP A 121 -19.43 1.81 8.86
C ASP A 121 -19.53 2.97 7.86
N SER A 122 -18.65 3.96 7.98
CA SER A 122 -18.63 5.10 7.06
C SER A 122 -18.25 4.69 5.63
N ILE A 123 -18.95 5.27 4.67
CA ILE A 123 -18.74 5.05 3.23
C ILE A 123 -17.28 5.23 2.78
N GLN A 124 -16.48 6.04 3.48
CA GLN A 124 -15.07 6.27 3.13
C GLN A 124 -14.23 4.99 3.16
N TYR A 125 -14.51 4.09 4.11
CA TYR A 125 -13.81 2.80 4.20
C TYR A 125 -14.24 1.87 3.08
N GLU A 126 -15.55 1.81 2.79
CA GLU A 126 -16.09 1.03 1.67
C GLU A 126 -15.51 1.47 0.31
N LEU A 127 -15.39 2.78 0.09
CA LEU A 127 -14.80 3.31 -1.14
C LEU A 127 -13.35 2.86 -1.33
N ILE A 128 -12.54 2.90 -0.27
CA ILE A 128 -11.15 2.42 -0.33
C ILE A 128 -11.12 0.91 -0.51
N GLN A 129 -11.95 0.16 0.21
CA GLN A 129 -12.05 -1.29 0.06
C GLN A 129 -12.36 -1.67 -1.39
N LYS A 130 -13.36 -1.07 -2.00
CA LYS A 130 -13.73 -1.35 -3.40
C LYS A 130 -12.59 -1.09 -4.39
N GLN A 131 -11.76 -0.07 -4.15
CA GLN A 131 -10.57 0.16 -4.98
C GLN A 131 -9.59 -1.02 -4.89
N PHE A 132 -9.34 -1.53 -3.68
CA PHE A 132 -8.47 -2.69 -3.49
C PHE A 132 -9.09 -3.98 -4.04
N ASP A 133 -10.40 -4.17 -3.91
CA ASP A 133 -11.12 -5.33 -4.47
C ASP A 133 -10.98 -5.37 -6.01
N CYS A 134 -11.12 -4.22 -6.68
CA CYS A 134 -10.90 -4.13 -8.12
C CYS A 134 -9.47 -4.46 -8.52
N MET A 135 -8.48 -3.95 -7.78
CA MET A 135 -7.06 -4.26 -8.03
C MET A 135 -6.76 -5.73 -7.75
N ALA A 136 -7.28 -6.28 -6.66
CA ALA A 136 -7.11 -7.68 -6.29
C ALA A 136 -7.70 -8.62 -7.35
N HIS A 137 -8.90 -8.31 -7.85
CA HIS A 137 -9.50 -9.06 -8.94
C HIS A 137 -8.63 -9.01 -10.22
N TYR A 138 -8.20 -7.82 -10.63
CA TYR A 138 -7.40 -7.64 -11.85
C TYR A 138 -6.04 -8.32 -11.76
N LEU A 139 -5.38 -8.26 -10.59
CA LEU A 139 -4.05 -8.81 -10.37
C LEU A 139 -4.07 -10.23 -9.77
N SER A 140 -5.25 -10.81 -9.58
CA SER A 140 -5.43 -12.12 -8.94
C SER A 140 -4.74 -12.21 -7.58
N TRP A 141 -4.84 -11.13 -6.78
CA TRP A 141 -4.27 -11.11 -5.45
C TRP A 141 -5.07 -11.96 -4.48
N ASP A 142 -4.37 -12.67 -3.60
CA ASP A 142 -4.94 -13.35 -2.44
C ASP A 142 -5.07 -12.36 -1.28
N CYS A 143 -6.28 -11.81 -1.10
CA CYS A 143 -6.54 -10.77 -0.11
C CYS A 143 -6.77 -11.41 1.27
N LEU A 144 -5.73 -11.45 2.11
CA LEU A 144 -5.74 -12.14 3.41
C LEU A 144 -6.31 -11.29 4.54
N LEU A 145 -6.24 -9.97 4.43
CA LEU A 145 -6.60 -9.04 5.50
C LEU A 145 -7.16 -7.75 4.91
N TYR A 146 -8.37 -7.40 5.32
CA TYR A 146 -8.87 -6.04 5.23
C TYR A 146 -9.34 -5.62 6.62
N THR A 147 -8.83 -4.54 7.16
CA THR A 147 -9.29 -3.95 8.42
C THR A 147 -9.36 -2.44 8.32
N SER A 148 -10.42 -1.89 8.88
CA SER A 148 -10.59 -0.46 9.09
C SER A 148 -10.68 -0.17 10.58
N ASP A 149 -10.08 0.92 11.01
CA ASP A 149 -10.11 1.39 12.40
C ASP A 149 -10.54 2.85 12.43
N ALA A 150 -11.54 3.15 13.26
CA ALA A 150 -11.87 4.51 13.61
C ALA A 150 -10.79 4.98 14.59
N ALA A 151 -9.93 5.88 14.16
CA ALA A 151 -9.04 6.57 15.06
C ALA A 151 -9.92 7.46 15.96
N ASP A 152 -10.06 7.11 17.23
CA ASP A 152 -10.63 8.03 18.22
C ASP A 152 -9.83 9.34 18.12
N ASP A 153 -10.53 10.43 17.80
CA ASP A 153 -9.96 11.75 17.72
C ASP A 153 -9.46 12.16 19.10
N LEU A 154 -8.21 11.90 19.36
CA LEU A 154 -7.46 12.66 20.34
C LEU A 154 -7.02 13.95 19.66
N ILE A 155 -7.94 14.89 19.59
CA ILE A 155 -7.58 16.29 19.39
C ILE A 155 -7.04 16.85 20.69
#